data_0f694dd2eb97c00b519642b0c411d2db
#
_entry.id   0f694dd2eb97c00b519642b0c411d2db
#
_cell.length_a   1.000
_cell.length_b   1.000
_cell.length_c   1.000
_cell.angle_alpha   90.00
_cell.angle_beta   90.00
_cell.angle_gamma   90.00
#
_symmetry.space_group_name_H-M   'P 1'
#
loop_
_entity.id
_entity.type
_entity.pdbx_description
1 polymer ?
#
loop_
_entity_poly.entity_id
_entity_poly.type
_entity_poly.pdbx_seq_one_letter_code
_entity_poly.pdbx_strand_id
1 'polypeptide(L)'
;MLHRFILLIGIILFTFSCGKEDETECNGICTEEFRSINIEIANAEENPVVLDSIALTDITNNREIDLNSTENAGNGFYSIFNDNLVPEYKNEEINLLFKGFQEGNLILEQEYKVGADCCHVYHISGPLKIQLD
;
A
#
# COMPACT_ATOMS: atom_id res chain seq x y z
N MET A 1 5.19 -64.24 6.57
CA MET A 1 6.17 -63.13 6.53
C MET A 1 5.72 -61.97 5.67
N LEU A 2 5.05 -62.18 4.54
CA LEU A 2 4.61 -61.13 3.62
C LEU A 2 3.57 -60.16 4.22
N HIS A 3 2.64 -60.66 5.05
CA HIS A 3 1.59 -59.84 5.71
C HIS A 3 2.12 -58.81 6.75
N ARG A 4 3.24 -59.11 7.38
CA ARG A 4 3.88 -58.22 8.36
C ARG A 4 4.65 -57.06 7.69
N PHE A 5 5.12 -57.25 6.46
CA PHE A 5 5.81 -56.24 5.70
C PHE A 5 4.83 -55.20 5.12
N ILE A 6 3.64 -55.60 4.73
CA ILE A 6 2.60 -54.69 4.19
C ILE A 6 2.05 -53.75 5.27
N LEU A 7 1.98 -54.21 6.51
CA LEU A 7 1.51 -53.42 7.67
C LEU A 7 2.49 -52.30 8.08
N LEU A 8 3.80 -52.53 7.88
CA LEU A 8 4.84 -51.54 8.17
C LEU A 8 4.96 -50.45 7.11
N ILE A 9 4.64 -50.72 5.86
CA ILE A 9 4.66 -49.75 4.77
C ILE A 9 3.44 -48.79 4.86
N GLY A 10 2.31 -49.27 5.41
CA GLY A 10 1.09 -48.45 5.56
C GLY A 10 1.21 -47.33 6.61
N ILE A 11 2.14 -47.44 7.58
CA ILE A 11 2.29 -46.47 8.68
C ILE A 11 3.17 -45.28 8.31
N ILE A 12 3.99 -45.38 7.27
CA ILE A 12 4.97 -44.35 6.88
C ILE A 12 4.31 -43.24 5.98
N LEU A 13 3.11 -43.46 5.46
CA LEU A 13 2.45 -42.53 4.53
C LEU A 13 1.58 -41.43 5.20
N PHE A 14 1.51 -41.38 6.53
CA PHE A 14 0.62 -40.44 7.23
C PHE A 14 1.30 -39.23 7.89
N THR A 15 2.58 -38.95 7.63
CA THR A 15 3.30 -37.87 8.34
C THR A 15 3.78 -36.71 7.50
N PHE A 16 3.17 -36.43 6.34
CA PHE A 16 3.45 -35.18 5.58
C PHE A 16 2.16 -34.43 5.27
N SER A 17 1.38 -34.09 6.30
CA SER A 17 0.47 -32.99 6.26
C SER A 17 1.09 -31.82 7.06
N CYS A 18 2.17 -31.25 6.54
CA CYS A 18 2.61 -29.93 6.95
C CYS A 18 1.66 -28.96 6.26
N GLY A 19 0.59 -28.56 6.95
CA GLY A 19 -0.20 -27.42 6.54
C GLY A 19 0.74 -26.22 6.48
N LYS A 20 0.94 -25.65 5.30
CA LYS A 20 1.43 -24.28 5.21
C LYS A 20 0.33 -23.46 5.88
N GLU A 21 0.60 -22.93 7.06
CA GLU A 21 -0.15 -21.81 7.58
C GLU A 21 0.08 -20.69 6.56
N ASP A 22 -0.96 -20.35 5.80
CA ASP A 22 -0.96 -19.13 5.01
C ASP A 22 -0.85 -17.98 6.01
N GLU A 23 0.33 -17.38 6.12
CA GLU A 23 0.60 -16.20 6.97
C GLU A 23 -0.21 -14.97 6.56
N THR A 24 -1.17 -15.14 5.66
CA THR A 24 -2.05 -14.09 5.12
C THR A 24 -3.39 -13.97 5.86
N GLU A 25 -3.66 -14.80 6.87
CA GLU A 25 -4.88 -14.67 7.65
C GLU A 25 -4.76 -13.54 8.68
N CYS A 26 -5.52 -12.47 8.44
CA CYS A 26 -5.68 -11.38 9.39
C CYS A 26 -6.60 -11.81 10.54
N ASN A 27 -6.01 -12.36 11.59
CA ASN A 27 -6.72 -12.84 12.78
C ASN A 27 -6.86 -11.74 13.86
N GLY A 28 -6.52 -10.49 13.54
CA GLY A 28 -6.59 -9.34 14.43
C GLY A 28 -7.93 -8.61 14.39
N ILE A 29 -8.27 -7.95 15.50
CA ILE A 29 -9.37 -6.98 15.52
C ILE A 29 -8.82 -5.66 15.04
N CYS A 30 -9.31 -5.16 13.90
CA CYS A 30 -8.96 -3.84 13.40
C CYS A 30 -9.63 -2.75 14.24
N THR A 31 -8.92 -1.65 14.48
CA THR A 31 -9.52 -0.44 15.05
C THR A 31 -10.41 0.24 14.00
N GLU A 32 -11.43 0.99 14.45
CA GLU A 32 -12.32 1.76 13.55
C GLU A 32 -11.67 3.06 13.04
N GLU A 33 -10.39 3.28 13.34
CA GLU A 33 -9.63 4.44 12.89
C GLU A 33 -9.34 4.32 11.39
N PHE A 34 -9.69 5.36 10.64
CA PHE A 34 -9.32 5.46 9.22
C PHE A 34 -7.95 6.16 9.08
N ARG A 35 -7.00 5.51 8.42
CA ARG A 35 -5.67 6.06 8.16
C ARG A 35 -5.50 6.48 6.72
N SER A 36 -4.79 7.60 6.55
CA SER A 36 -4.40 8.13 5.26
C SER A 36 -2.96 8.64 5.34
N ILE A 37 -2.18 8.34 4.31
CA ILE A 37 -0.86 8.92 4.11
C ILE A 37 -1.05 10.16 3.26
N ASN A 38 -0.78 11.32 3.86
CA ASN A 38 -0.94 12.62 3.22
C ASN A 38 0.42 13.28 3.04
N ILE A 39 0.57 14.02 1.94
CA ILE A 39 1.72 14.88 1.69
C ILE A 39 1.28 16.33 1.69
N GLU A 40 2.17 17.21 2.12
CA GLU A 40 2.03 18.67 2.05
C GLU A 40 2.94 19.22 0.96
N ILE A 41 2.40 20.03 0.06
CA ILE A 41 3.16 20.70 -0.98
C ILE A 41 3.04 22.20 -0.80
N ALA A 42 4.17 22.88 -0.63
CA ALA A 42 4.27 24.32 -0.46
C ALA A 42 5.32 24.90 -1.43
N ASN A 43 5.20 26.19 -1.72
CA ASN A 43 6.24 26.93 -2.44
C ASN A 43 7.36 27.42 -1.48
N ALA A 44 8.34 28.14 -2.02
CA ALA A 44 9.47 28.67 -1.24
C ALA A 44 9.06 29.63 -0.12
N GLU A 45 7.91 30.29 -0.24
CA GLU A 45 7.33 31.19 0.77
C GLU A 45 6.40 30.46 1.74
N GLU A 46 6.40 29.12 1.75
CA GLU A 46 5.53 28.26 2.57
C GLU A 46 4.02 28.39 2.25
N ASN A 47 3.65 28.96 1.10
CA ASN A 47 2.25 28.98 0.68
C ASN A 47 1.87 27.62 0.07
N PRO A 48 0.64 27.13 0.32
CA PRO A 48 0.14 25.89 -0.27
C PRO A 48 0.19 25.93 -1.80
N VAL A 49 0.68 24.86 -2.41
CA VAL A 49 0.61 24.67 -3.87
C VAL A 49 -0.62 23.86 -4.22
N VAL A 50 -1.51 24.45 -5.02
CA VAL A 50 -2.73 23.81 -5.50
C VAL A 50 -2.46 23.14 -6.84
N LEU A 51 -2.63 21.82 -6.89
CA LEU A 51 -2.53 21.03 -8.12
C LEU A 51 -3.90 20.92 -8.79
N ASP A 52 -3.94 20.97 -10.12
CA ASP A 52 -5.17 20.76 -10.88
C ASP A 52 -5.54 19.28 -10.94
N SER A 53 -4.52 18.43 -10.99
CA SER A 53 -4.68 16.97 -10.98
C SER A 53 -3.46 16.27 -10.40
N ILE A 54 -3.68 15.07 -9.94
CA ILE A 54 -2.62 14.15 -9.51
C ILE A 54 -2.78 12.82 -10.24
N ALA A 55 -1.69 12.09 -10.37
CA ALA A 55 -1.69 10.69 -10.79
C ALA A 55 -0.86 9.87 -9.79
N LEU A 56 -1.39 8.73 -9.42
CA LEU A 56 -0.75 7.77 -8.53
C LEU A 56 -0.54 6.47 -9.29
N THR A 57 0.68 5.96 -9.26
CA THR A 57 1.03 4.71 -9.93
C THR A 57 1.76 3.78 -8.96
N ASP A 58 1.24 2.60 -8.76
CA ASP A 58 1.97 1.48 -8.18
C ASP A 58 2.98 0.99 -9.20
N ILE A 59 4.24 1.41 -9.05
CA ILE A 59 5.32 1.02 -9.97
C ILE A 59 5.85 -0.39 -9.70
N THR A 60 5.53 -0.97 -8.55
CA THR A 60 5.85 -2.37 -8.24
C THR A 60 5.04 -3.31 -9.12
N ASN A 61 3.73 -3.04 -9.29
CA ASN A 61 2.79 -3.87 -10.03
C ASN A 61 2.39 -3.26 -11.38
N ASN A 62 2.93 -2.08 -11.72
CA ASN A 62 2.68 -1.33 -12.97
C ASN A 62 1.18 -1.06 -13.21
N ARG A 63 0.50 -0.46 -12.23
CA ARG A 63 -0.92 -0.10 -12.31
C ARG A 63 -1.23 1.26 -11.71
N GLU A 64 -2.25 1.91 -12.23
CA GLU A 64 -2.75 3.16 -11.68
C GLU A 64 -3.55 2.90 -10.40
N ILE A 65 -3.45 3.84 -9.45
CA ILE A 65 -4.21 3.85 -8.21
C ILE A 65 -5.22 4.98 -8.26
N ASP A 66 -6.50 4.62 -8.10
CA ASP A 66 -7.58 5.59 -7.92
C ASP A 66 -8.02 5.57 -6.45
N LEU A 67 -7.82 6.67 -5.75
CA LEU A 67 -8.24 6.80 -4.35
C LEU A 67 -9.74 7.03 -4.19
N ASN A 68 -10.49 7.23 -5.29
CA ASN A 68 -11.93 7.59 -5.27
C ASN A 68 -12.24 8.75 -4.32
N SER A 69 -11.24 9.55 -3.99
CA SER A 69 -11.40 10.65 -3.04
C SER A 69 -11.36 11.99 -3.77
N THR A 70 -12.40 12.76 -3.55
CA THR A 70 -12.46 14.19 -3.89
C THR A 70 -11.67 15.05 -2.89
N GLU A 71 -10.86 14.43 -2.05
CA GLU A 71 -10.16 15.09 -0.92
C GLU A 71 -8.86 15.80 -1.32
N ASN A 72 -8.62 16.05 -2.59
CA ASN A 72 -7.60 16.98 -3.04
C ASN A 72 -8.11 18.41 -2.86
N ALA A 73 -8.41 18.75 -1.63
CA ALA A 73 -9.09 19.99 -1.26
C ALA A 73 -8.14 21.19 -1.28
N GLY A 74 -7.62 21.58 -2.42
CA GLY A 74 -7.13 22.93 -2.70
C GLY A 74 -6.25 23.66 -1.66
N ASN A 75 -5.74 22.94 -0.65
CA ASN A 75 -5.03 23.48 0.50
C ASN A 75 -3.56 23.01 0.60
N GLY A 76 -3.02 22.44 -0.49
CA GLY A 76 -1.66 21.92 -0.52
C GLY A 76 -1.48 20.54 0.13
N PHE A 77 -2.54 19.92 0.66
CA PHE A 77 -2.52 18.56 1.20
C PHE A 77 -3.14 17.57 0.22
N TYR A 78 -2.45 16.45 0.01
CA TYR A 78 -2.85 15.42 -0.94
C TYR A 78 -2.73 14.05 -0.29
N SER A 79 -3.82 13.28 -0.30
CA SER A 79 -3.77 11.87 0.06
C SER A 79 -3.07 11.08 -1.04
N ILE A 80 -2.12 10.23 -0.68
CA ILE A 80 -1.38 9.40 -1.64
C ILE A 80 -1.67 7.91 -1.46
N PHE A 81 -2.12 7.50 -0.26
CA PHE A 81 -2.46 6.11 0.04
C PHE A 81 -3.35 6.08 1.28
N ASN A 82 -4.43 5.30 1.30
CA ASN A 82 -5.34 5.26 2.44
C ASN A 82 -5.99 3.89 2.66
N ASP A 83 -6.70 3.72 3.76
CA ASP A 83 -7.28 2.45 4.20
C ASP A 83 -8.32 1.85 3.24
N ASN A 84 -8.88 2.63 2.29
CA ASN A 84 -9.72 2.07 1.24
C ASN A 84 -8.95 1.08 0.35
N LEU A 85 -7.62 1.19 0.32
CA LEU A 85 -6.75 0.32 -0.47
C LEU A 85 -6.30 -0.94 0.27
N VAL A 86 -6.55 -1.04 1.59
CA VAL A 86 -6.15 -2.22 2.38
C VAL A 86 -6.66 -3.53 1.78
N PRO A 87 -7.91 -3.66 1.29
CA PRO A 87 -8.37 -4.93 0.72
C PRO A 87 -7.56 -5.39 -0.49
N GLU A 88 -6.97 -4.45 -1.24
CA GLU A 88 -6.20 -4.72 -2.44
C GLU A 88 -4.72 -4.96 -2.16
N TYR A 89 -4.16 -4.26 -1.14
CA TYR A 89 -2.73 -4.26 -0.82
C TYR A 89 -2.40 -4.91 0.52
N LYS A 90 -3.31 -5.71 1.04
CA LYS A 90 -3.17 -6.37 2.34
C LYS A 90 -1.89 -7.18 2.46
N ASN A 91 -1.07 -6.86 3.49
CA ASN A 91 0.23 -7.46 3.75
C ASN A 91 1.25 -7.25 2.61
N GLU A 92 1.09 -6.19 1.83
CA GLU A 92 2.01 -5.84 0.75
C GLU A 92 2.70 -4.51 1.02
N GLU A 93 3.91 -4.38 0.50
CA GLU A 93 4.65 -3.13 0.36
C GLU A 93 4.86 -2.83 -1.12
N ILE A 94 4.62 -1.58 -1.51
CA ILE A 94 4.77 -1.14 -2.89
C ILE A 94 5.62 0.12 -2.99
N ASN A 95 6.20 0.33 -4.18
CA ASN A 95 6.74 1.62 -4.58
C ASN A 95 5.65 2.38 -5.33
N LEU A 96 5.31 3.54 -4.81
CA LEU A 96 4.28 4.43 -5.31
C LEU A 96 4.92 5.64 -5.97
N LEU A 97 4.53 5.96 -7.20
CA LEU A 97 4.92 7.18 -7.90
C LEU A 97 3.76 8.17 -7.82
N PHE A 98 4.02 9.32 -7.22
CA PHE A 98 3.14 10.49 -7.22
C PHE A 98 3.55 11.45 -8.34
N LYS A 99 2.58 11.93 -9.10
CA LYS A 99 2.75 13.00 -10.08
C LYS A 99 1.73 14.10 -9.83
N GLY A 100 2.22 15.34 -9.75
CA GLY A 100 1.38 16.52 -9.57
C GLY A 100 1.43 17.42 -10.80
N PHE A 101 0.25 17.88 -11.23
CA PHE A 101 0.11 18.70 -12.43
C PHE A 101 -0.53 20.05 -12.10
N GLN A 102 -0.05 21.09 -12.77
CA GLN A 102 -0.61 22.43 -12.74
C GLN A 102 -0.66 23.01 -14.16
N GLU A 103 -1.81 23.54 -14.57
CA GLU A 103 -2.05 24.02 -15.94
C GLU A 103 -1.70 22.97 -17.03
N GLY A 104 -1.94 21.69 -16.69
CA GLY A 104 -1.64 20.55 -17.55
C GLY A 104 -0.16 20.16 -17.63
N ASN A 105 0.73 20.87 -16.93
CA ASN A 105 2.15 20.56 -16.88
C ASN A 105 2.49 19.73 -15.64
N LEU A 106 3.37 18.75 -15.81
CA LEU A 106 3.96 18.02 -14.69
C LEU A 106 4.90 18.95 -13.93
N ILE A 107 4.59 19.27 -12.68
CA ILE A 107 5.41 20.14 -11.83
C ILE A 107 6.08 19.39 -10.68
N LEU A 108 5.63 18.19 -10.37
CA LEU A 108 6.18 17.36 -9.30
C LEU A 108 6.08 15.88 -9.66
N GLU A 109 7.19 15.18 -9.47
CA GLU A 109 7.26 13.72 -9.51
C GLU A 109 8.04 13.25 -8.28
N GLN A 110 7.45 12.35 -7.49
CA GLN A 110 8.04 11.87 -6.25
C GLN A 110 7.70 10.40 -6.00
N GLU A 111 8.71 9.62 -5.67
CA GLU A 111 8.53 8.23 -5.26
C GLU A 111 8.37 8.10 -3.75
N TYR A 112 7.53 7.15 -3.37
CA TYR A 112 7.27 6.75 -1.98
C TYR A 112 7.37 5.24 -1.86
N LYS A 113 7.70 4.77 -0.66
CA LYS A 113 7.45 3.39 -0.28
C LYS A 113 6.37 3.37 0.77
N VAL A 114 5.31 2.63 0.52
CA VAL A 114 4.14 2.50 1.38
C VAL A 114 3.75 1.04 1.53
N GLY A 115 2.97 0.72 2.52
CA GLY A 115 2.44 -0.63 2.71
C GLY A 115 1.09 -0.62 3.37
N ALA A 116 0.45 -1.78 3.36
CA ALA A 116 -0.75 -2.06 4.13
C ALA A 116 -0.55 -3.35 4.93
N ASP A 117 -0.94 -3.32 6.20
CA ASP A 117 -1.12 -4.52 7.00
C ASP A 117 -2.55 -5.06 6.84
N CYS A 118 -3.01 -5.85 7.79
CA CYS A 118 -4.37 -6.37 7.76
C CYS A 118 -5.46 -5.31 7.94
N CYS A 119 -5.14 -4.17 8.53
CA CYS A 119 -6.12 -3.19 9.00
C CYS A 119 -5.89 -1.81 8.41
N HIS A 120 -4.63 -1.41 8.26
CA HIS A 120 -4.28 -0.04 7.98
C HIS A 120 -3.10 0.08 7.01
N VAL A 121 -3.06 1.23 6.35
CA VAL A 121 -1.90 1.64 5.55
C VAL A 121 -0.82 2.26 6.45
N TYR A 122 0.44 2.19 5.99
CA TYR A 122 1.58 2.79 6.67
C TYR A 122 2.61 3.33 5.68
N HIS A 123 3.26 4.41 6.10
CA HIS A 123 4.34 5.05 5.35
C HIS A 123 5.68 4.42 5.74
N ILE A 124 6.54 4.15 4.73
CA ILE A 124 7.87 3.57 4.93
C ILE A 124 8.95 4.59 4.58
N SER A 125 8.86 5.22 3.40
CA SER A 125 9.82 6.22 2.97
C SER A 125 9.24 7.17 1.91
N GLY A 126 9.92 8.30 1.72
CA GLY A 126 9.54 9.42 0.89
C GLY A 126 9.18 10.66 1.73
N PRO A 127 9.34 11.87 1.20
CA PRO A 127 9.07 13.10 1.94
C PRO A 127 7.57 13.34 2.10
N LEU A 128 7.10 13.55 3.33
CA LEU A 128 5.71 13.93 3.60
C LEU A 128 5.49 15.45 3.46
N LYS A 129 6.55 16.25 3.40
CA LYS A 129 6.52 17.68 3.10
C LYS A 129 7.46 17.96 1.93
N ILE A 130 6.93 18.64 0.92
CA ILE A 130 7.65 18.99 -0.31
C ILE A 130 7.61 20.50 -0.48
N GLN A 131 8.76 21.09 -0.74
CA GLN A 131 8.89 22.50 -1.08
C GLN A 131 9.29 22.62 -2.55
N LEU A 132 8.50 23.35 -3.32
CA LEU A 132 8.78 23.69 -4.72
C LEU A 132 9.44 25.07 -4.79
N ASP A 133 10.43 25.18 -5.65
CA ASP A 133 11.18 26.42 -5.91
C ASP A 133 10.35 27.43 -6.74
#